data_16fbff932bc077a84ac63cba24c51c6d
#
_entry.id   16fbff932bc077a84ac63cba24c51c6d
#
_cell.length_a   1.000
_cell.length_b   1.000
_cell.length_c   1.000
_cell.angle_alpha   90.00
_cell.angle_beta   90.00
_cell.angle_gamma   90.00
#
_symmetry.space_group_name_H-M   'P 1'
#
loop_
_entity.id
_entity.type
_entity.pdbx_description
1 polymer ?
#
loop_
_entity_poly.entity_id
_entity_poly.type
_entity_poly.pdbx_seq_one_letter_code
_entity_poly.pdbx_strand_id
1 'polypeptide(L)'
;GNAYSYMDEETGAEIHKYGAHLFHTSNKRVWDYVNRFTSFTDYVHRVYATHDGEVYPLPINLGTINQFFHAHYTPAEAKALVESQAGELAGTDPQNLNDKGISLIGRPLYEAFIKNYTGKQWQTDPKDLPAGIINRLPVRFNYDNRYFRDTWEGLPTDGYTAWMERMIDDPRIH
;
A
#
# COMPACT_ATOMS: atom_id res chain seq x y z
N GLY A 1 18.02 2.15 13.99
CA GLY A 1 17.45 2.84 12.81
C GLY A 1 15.92 2.68 12.75
N ASN A 2 15.33 3.17 11.67
CA ASN A 2 13.84 3.19 11.54
C ASN A 2 13.20 1.80 11.51
N ALA A 3 13.94 0.78 11.12
CA ALA A 3 13.49 -0.62 11.14
C ALA A 3 13.69 -1.32 12.50
N TYR A 4 14.01 -0.56 13.57
CA TYR A 4 14.19 -1.14 14.89
C TYR A 4 12.94 -1.84 15.37
N SER A 5 13.12 -3.10 15.78
CA SER A 5 12.09 -3.95 16.37
C SER A 5 12.62 -4.65 17.62
N TYR A 6 11.72 -5.07 18.47
CA TYR A 6 12.06 -5.79 19.70
C TYR A 6 10.91 -6.70 20.12
N MET A 7 11.25 -7.77 20.81
CA MET A 7 10.27 -8.65 21.43
C MET A 7 9.73 -7.99 22.70
N ASP A 8 8.42 -7.84 22.78
CA ASP A 8 7.75 -7.42 24.02
C ASP A 8 7.61 -8.63 24.95
N GLU A 9 8.24 -8.58 26.11
CA GLU A 9 8.31 -9.70 27.06
C GLU A 9 6.94 -10.04 27.67
N GLU A 10 6.04 -9.05 27.78
CA GLU A 10 4.72 -9.26 28.40
C GLU A 10 3.77 -9.96 27.43
N THR A 11 3.75 -9.57 26.17
CA THR A 11 2.82 -10.10 25.16
C THR A 11 3.42 -11.19 24.29
N GLY A 12 4.76 -11.31 24.24
CA GLY A 12 5.47 -12.18 23.30
C GLY A 12 5.35 -11.74 21.84
N ALA A 13 4.97 -10.48 21.58
CA ALA A 13 4.84 -9.92 20.25
C ALA A 13 6.09 -9.18 19.83
N GLU A 14 6.46 -9.30 18.56
CA GLU A 14 7.53 -8.49 17.96
C GLU A 14 6.97 -7.09 17.63
N ILE A 15 7.51 -6.06 18.27
CA ILE A 15 7.08 -4.67 18.14
C ILE A 15 8.00 -3.91 17.18
N HIS A 16 7.42 -3.33 16.13
CA HIS A 16 8.10 -2.38 15.24
C HIS A 16 7.96 -0.97 15.83
N LYS A 17 9.03 -0.45 16.45
CA LYS A 17 8.97 0.79 17.23
C LYS A 17 8.52 2.02 16.45
N TYR A 18 8.88 2.12 15.19
CA TYR A 18 8.65 3.32 14.36
C TYR A 18 7.63 3.09 13.23
N GLY A 19 6.74 2.12 13.39
CA GLY A 19 5.74 1.72 12.41
C GLY A 19 6.11 0.42 11.69
N ALA A 20 5.11 -0.20 11.09
CA ALA A 20 5.27 -1.49 10.42
C ALA A 20 6.24 -1.39 9.23
N HIS A 21 7.24 -2.25 9.23
CA HIS A 21 8.15 -2.47 8.12
C HIS A 21 7.83 -3.83 7.50
N LEU A 22 7.71 -3.85 6.18
CA LEU A 22 7.36 -5.03 5.42
C LEU A 22 8.42 -5.25 4.35
N PHE A 23 9.07 -6.40 4.39
CA PHE A 23 10.04 -6.73 3.34
C PHE A 23 9.32 -7.31 2.13
N HIS A 24 9.62 -6.78 0.96
CA HIS A 24 9.12 -7.31 -0.31
C HIS A 24 10.13 -7.07 -1.44
N THR A 25 10.19 -7.97 -2.39
CA THR A 25 11.05 -7.83 -3.56
C THR A 25 10.66 -8.83 -4.66
N SER A 26 10.86 -8.44 -5.92
CA SER A 26 10.86 -9.36 -7.06
C SER A 26 12.28 -9.66 -7.57
N ASN A 27 13.30 -9.07 -6.93
CA ASN A 27 14.69 -9.31 -7.30
C ASN A 27 15.24 -10.55 -6.61
N LYS A 28 15.42 -11.63 -7.37
CA LYS A 28 15.94 -12.91 -6.83
C LYS A 28 17.30 -12.76 -6.14
N ARG A 29 18.20 -11.92 -6.65
CA ARG A 29 19.51 -11.69 -6.03
C ARG A 29 19.37 -11.06 -4.64
N VAL A 30 18.44 -10.12 -4.49
CA VAL A 30 18.15 -9.53 -3.17
C VAL A 30 17.55 -10.58 -2.23
N TRP A 31 16.57 -11.33 -2.72
CA TRP A 31 15.94 -12.41 -1.93
C TRP A 31 16.96 -13.43 -1.45
N ASP A 32 17.79 -13.96 -2.34
CA ASP A 32 18.82 -14.95 -1.99
C ASP A 32 19.85 -14.36 -1.02
N TYR A 33 20.18 -13.07 -1.15
CA TYR A 33 21.13 -12.41 -0.27
C TYR A 33 20.58 -12.25 1.15
N VAL A 34 19.37 -11.74 1.31
CA VAL A 34 18.80 -11.49 2.64
C VAL A 34 18.49 -12.78 3.41
N ASN A 35 18.13 -13.85 2.69
CA ASN A 35 17.90 -15.18 3.28
C ASN A 35 19.19 -15.86 3.80
N ARG A 36 20.36 -15.27 3.61
CA ARG A 36 21.60 -15.71 4.27
C ARG A 36 21.65 -15.31 5.75
N PHE A 37 20.85 -14.32 6.16
CA PHE A 37 20.90 -13.70 7.48
C PHE A 37 19.64 -13.90 8.31
N THR A 38 18.52 -14.23 7.67
CA THR A 38 17.25 -14.55 8.33
C THR A 38 16.39 -15.41 7.42
N SER A 39 15.32 -15.97 7.96
CA SER A 39 14.20 -16.49 7.18
C SER A 39 13.01 -15.54 7.27
N PHE A 40 12.07 -15.68 6.35
CA PHE A 40 10.86 -14.85 6.30
C PHE A 40 9.61 -15.70 6.54
N THR A 41 8.63 -15.10 7.18
CA THR A 41 7.31 -15.70 7.36
C THR A 41 6.54 -15.71 6.03
N ASP A 42 5.44 -16.48 5.96
CA ASP A 42 4.51 -16.45 4.82
C ASP A 42 3.49 -15.31 4.91
N TYR A 43 3.84 -14.21 5.62
CA TYR A 43 2.95 -13.08 5.78
C TYR A 43 2.74 -12.35 4.45
N VAL A 44 1.48 -12.20 4.06
CA VAL A 44 1.05 -11.45 2.88
C VAL A 44 0.32 -10.20 3.33
N HIS A 45 0.83 -9.02 2.97
CA HIS A 45 0.25 -7.76 3.39
C HIS A 45 -1.04 -7.45 2.65
N ARG A 46 -2.13 -7.28 3.42
CA ARG A 46 -3.44 -6.85 2.95
C ARG A 46 -3.90 -5.63 3.73
N VAL A 47 -4.42 -4.66 3.03
CA VAL A 47 -4.94 -3.42 3.62
C VAL A 47 -6.45 -3.35 3.40
N TYR A 48 -7.15 -2.86 4.38
CA TYR A 48 -8.59 -2.63 4.33
C TYR A 48 -8.89 -1.20 4.74
N ALA A 49 -9.95 -0.62 4.15
CA ALA A 49 -10.49 0.66 4.56
C ALA A 49 -11.92 0.49 5.04
N THR A 50 -12.35 1.34 5.96
CA THR A 50 -13.76 1.47 6.34
C THR A 50 -14.34 2.73 5.73
N HIS A 51 -15.52 2.62 5.13
CA HIS A 51 -16.29 3.74 4.59
C HIS A 51 -17.77 3.45 4.79
N ASP A 52 -18.49 4.38 5.38
CA ASP A 52 -19.94 4.29 5.69
C ASP A 52 -20.38 2.97 6.38
N GLY A 53 -19.51 2.49 7.31
CA GLY A 53 -19.79 1.29 8.08
C GLY A 53 -19.43 -0.03 7.40
N GLU A 54 -19.00 -0.01 6.15
CA GLU A 54 -18.55 -1.18 5.41
C GLU A 54 -17.01 -1.27 5.35
N VAL A 55 -16.48 -2.49 5.15
CA VAL A 55 -15.05 -2.77 5.03
C VAL A 55 -14.70 -3.15 3.60
N TYR A 56 -13.76 -2.43 3.02
CA TYR A 56 -13.33 -2.57 1.62
C TYR A 56 -11.89 -3.05 1.51
N PRO A 57 -11.58 -4.03 0.63
CA PRO A 57 -10.20 -4.42 0.37
C PRO A 57 -9.46 -3.33 -0.43
N LEU A 58 -8.20 -3.07 -0.06
CA LEU A 58 -7.28 -2.18 -0.79
C LEU A 58 -6.00 -2.92 -1.20
N PRO A 59 -5.27 -2.48 -2.25
CA PRO A 59 -5.60 -1.38 -3.17
C PRO A 59 -6.94 -1.56 -3.86
N ILE A 60 -7.53 -0.44 -4.34
CA ILE A 60 -8.81 -0.47 -5.08
C ILE A 60 -8.74 -1.56 -6.16
N ASN A 61 -9.63 -2.54 -6.06
CA ASN A 61 -9.68 -3.70 -6.94
C ASN A 61 -11.13 -3.99 -7.38
N LEU A 62 -11.33 -5.01 -8.21
CA LEU A 62 -12.67 -5.34 -8.71
C LEU A 62 -13.68 -5.62 -7.59
N GLY A 63 -13.23 -6.23 -6.48
CA GLY A 63 -14.06 -6.44 -5.30
C GLY A 63 -14.45 -5.13 -4.63
N THR A 64 -13.50 -4.19 -4.47
CA THR A 64 -13.76 -2.84 -3.94
C THR A 64 -14.77 -2.10 -4.80
N ILE A 65 -14.58 -2.11 -6.13
CA ILE A 65 -15.46 -1.42 -7.09
C ILE A 65 -16.87 -1.99 -7.03
N ASN A 66 -17.00 -3.32 -7.11
CA ASN A 66 -18.29 -3.98 -7.11
C ASN A 66 -19.06 -3.76 -5.79
N GLN A 67 -18.37 -3.85 -4.66
CA GLN A 67 -18.96 -3.59 -3.34
C GLN A 67 -19.39 -2.12 -3.22
N PHE A 68 -18.53 -1.18 -3.57
CA PHE A 68 -18.78 0.26 -3.43
C PHE A 68 -19.95 0.75 -4.30
N PHE A 69 -20.07 0.24 -5.52
CA PHE A 69 -21.17 0.61 -6.44
C PHE A 69 -22.37 -0.33 -6.35
N HIS A 70 -22.39 -1.30 -5.40
CA HIS A 70 -23.43 -2.32 -5.26
C HIS A 70 -23.77 -3.02 -6.58
N ALA A 71 -22.73 -3.45 -7.32
CA ALA A 71 -22.82 -3.97 -8.66
C ALA A 71 -22.03 -5.26 -8.86
N HIS A 72 -22.15 -5.86 -10.03
CA HIS A 72 -21.43 -7.07 -10.46
C HIS A 72 -20.74 -6.84 -11.79
N TYR A 73 -19.92 -5.79 -11.85
CA TYR A 73 -19.16 -5.46 -13.05
C TYR A 73 -18.13 -6.53 -13.38
N THR A 74 -18.02 -6.86 -14.65
CA THR A 74 -16.84 -7.54 -15.19
C THR A 74 -15.62 -6.63 -15.16
N PRO A 75 -14.39 -7.16 -15.31
CA PRO A 75 -13.19 -6.34 -15.38
C PRO A 75 -13.27 -5.20 -16.41
N ALA A 76 -13.86 -5.47 -17.58
CA ALA A 76 -14.00 -4.48 -18.66
C ALA A 76 -15.01 -3.38 -18.30
N GLU A 77 -16.15 -3.73 -17.73
CA GLU A 77 -17.17 -2.77 -17.29
C GLU A 77 -16.65 -1.90 -16.13
N ALA A 78 -15.97 -2.49 -15.16
CA ALA A 78 -15.37 -1.74 -14.06
C ALA A 78 -14.32 -0.75 -14.55
N LYS A 79 -13.49 -1.16 -15.52
CA LYS A 79 -12.51 -0.28 -16.16
C LYS A 79 -13.19 0.88 -16.88
N ALA A 80 -14.19 0.60 -17.70
CA ALA A 80 -14.95 1.62 -18.43
C ALA A 80 -15.65 2.61 -17.48
N LEU A 81 -16.20 2.14 -16.36
CA LEU A 81 -16.80 2.98 -15.32
C LEU A 81 -15.77 3.94 -14.73
N VAL A 82 -14.62 3.43 -14.28
CA VAL A 82 -13.55 4.26 -13.68
C VAL A 82 -13.03 5.29 -14.68
N GLU A 83 -12.77 4.89 -15.94
CA GLU A 83 -12.34 5.79 -17.00
C GLU A 83 -13.39 6.88 -17.31
N SER A 84 -14.67 6.53 -17.33
CA SER A 84 -15.76 7.50 -17.51
C SER A 84 -15.82 8.53 -16.39
N GLN A 85 -15.68 8.10 -15.13
CA GLN A 85 -15.70 8.97 -13.96
C GLN A 85 -14.43 9.85 -13.88
N ALA A 86 -13.26 9.29 -14.22
CA ALA A 86 -12.02 10.03 -14.32
C ALA A 86 -12.06 11.10 -15.43
N GLY A 87 -12.91 10.91 -16.42
CA GLY A 87 -13.15 11.84 -17.52
C GLY A 87 -13.72 13.20 -17.08
N GLU A 88 -14.19 13.37 -15.84
CA GLU A 88 -14.61 14.67 -15.27
C GLU A 88 -13.55 15.76 -15.44
N LEU A 89 -12.26 15.38 -15.33
CA LEU A 89 -11.12 16.27 -15.49
C LEU A 89 -10.34 16.04 -16.79
N ALA A 90 -10.97 15.40 -17.79
CA ALA A 90 -10.32 15.14 -19.07
C ALA A 90 -9.90 16.45 -19.75
N GLY A 91 -8.67 16.48 -20.26
CA GLY A 91 -8.10 17.66 -20.93
C GLY A 91 -7.60 18.77 -19.99
N THR A 92 -7.68 18.58 -18.66
CA THR A 92 -7.07 19.48 -17.67
C THR A 92 -5.68 18.98 -17.29
N ASP A 93 -4.82 19.89 -16.84
CA ASP A 93 -3.54 19.56 -16.22
C ASP A 93 -3.68 19.67 -14.70
N PRO A 94 -3.80 18.56 -13.95
CA PRO A 94 -4.03 18.59 -12.52
C PRO A 94 -2.87 19.24 -11.76
N GLN A 95 -3.13 20.34 -11.06
CA GLN A 95 -2.13 21.11 -10.34
C GLN A 95 -1.94 20.66 -8.89
N ASN A 96 -2.90 19.96 -8.33
CA ASN A 96 -2.90 19.51 -6.94
C ASN A 96 -3.27 18.04 -6.84
N LEU A 97 -3.06 17.45 -5.64
CA LEU A 97 -3.32 16.05 -5.38
C LEU A 97 -4.80 15.68 -5.53
N ASN A 98 -5.72 16.58 -5.14
CA ASN A 98 -7.17 16.34 -5.27
C ASN A 98 -7.55 16.10 -6.73
N ASP A 99 -7.16 17.04 -7.62
CA ASP A 99 -7.52 16.95 -9.04
C ASP A 99 -6.80 15.77 -9.72
N LYS A 100 -5.54 15.54 -9.34
CA LYS A 100 -4.80 14.38 -9.84
C LYS A 100 -5.45 13.06 -9.43
N GLY A 101 -5.87 12.93 -8.17
CA GLY A 101 -6.57 11.73 -7.69
C GLY A 101 -7.88 11.49 -8.45
N ILE A 102 -8.71 12.52 -8.62
CA ILE A 102 -9.96 12.43 -9.39
C ILE A 102 -9.69 12.04 -10.85
N SER A 103 -8.67 12.62 -11.49
CA SER A 103 -8.31 12.27 -12.86
C SER A 103 -7.80 10.83 -13.05
N LEU A 104 -7.41 10.15 -11.98
CA LEU A 104 -6.93 8.77 -12.02
C LEU A 104 -8.01 7.73 -11.79
N ILE A 105 -8.96 8.00 -10.88
CA ILE A 105 -9.93 6.98 -10.41
C ILE A 105 -11.39 7.46 -10.36
N GLY A 106 -11.63 8.71 -10.74
CA GLY A 106 -12.94 9.35 -10.60
C GLY A 106 -13.24 9.84 -9.18
N ARG A 107 -14.13 10.80 -9.08
CA ARG A 107 -14.48 11.48 -7.82
C ARG A 107 -15.03 10.52 -6.74
N PRO A 108 -15.97 9.61 -7.03
CA PRO A 108 -16.55 8.76 -5.98
C PRO A 108 -15.52 7.91 -5.25
N LEU A 109 -14.66 7.19 -5.96
CA LEU A 109 -13.61 6.36 -5.36
C LEU A 109 -12.53 7.20 -4.68
N TYR A 110 -12.19 8.36 -5.26
CA TYR A 110 -11.23 9.27 -4.66
C TYR A 110 -11.72 9.80 -3.31
N GLU A 111 -12.94 10.29 -3.23
CA GLU A 111 -13.52 10.84 -1.99
C GLU A 111 -13.69 9.77 -0.91
N ALA A 112 -14.10 8.56 -1.28
CA ALA A 112 -14.29 7.46 -0.35
C ALA A 112 -12.98 6.93 0.25
N PHE A 113 -11.92 6.75 -0.55
CA PHE A 113 -10.76 5.96 -0.14
C PHE A 113 -9.44 6.73 -0.06
N ILE A 114 -9.33 7.90 -0.70
CA ILE A 114 -8.04 8.61 -0.83
C ILE A 114 -8.05 9.93 -0.08
N LYS A 115 -9.03 10.78 -0.33
CA LYS A 115 -9.08 12.17 0.14
C LYS A 115 -8.84 12.30 1.65
N ASN A 116 -9.66 11.63 2.45
CA ASN A 116 -9.61 11.78 3.91
C ASN A 116 -8.36 11.12 4.51
N TYR A 117 -7.95 9.97 3.99
CA TYR A 117 -6.71 9.32 4.41
C TYR A 117 -5.51 10.20 4.14
N THR A 118 -5.40 10.75 2.94
CA THR A 118 -4.28 11.61 2.54
C THR A 118 -4.27 12.91 3.34
N GLY A 119 -5.41 13.57 3.48
CA GLY A 119 -5.54 14.79 4.28
C GLY A 119 -5.13 14.56 5.74
N LYS A 120 -5.53 13.44 6.34
CA LYS A 120 -5.11 13.05 7.70
C LYS A 120 -3.62 12.79 7.80
N GLN A 121 -3.05 12.05 6.84
CA GLN A 121 -1.63 11.69 6.85
C GLN A 121 -0.72 12.91 6.70
N TRP A 122 -1.10 13.84 5.84
CA TRP A 122 -0.32 15.05 5.55
C TRP A 122 -0.70 16.24 6.43
N GLN A 123 -1.76 16.14 7.25
CA GLN A 123 -2.32 17.25 8.05
C GLN A 123 -2.61 18.49 7.20
N THR A 124 -3.01 18.30 5.93
CA THR A 124 -3.16 19.33 4.92
C THR A 124 -4.29 18.94 3.97
N ASP A 125 -5.08 19.90 3.50
CA ASP A 125 -6.10 19.62 2.47
C ASP A 125 -5.40 19.12 1.19
N PRO A 126 -5.85 18.01 0.58
CA PRO A 126 -5.32 17.51 -0.68
C PRO A 126 -5.29 18.52 -1.84
N LYS A 127 -6.10 19.58 -1.77
CA LYS A 127 -6.08 20.69 -2.74
C LYS A 127 -4.83 21.57 -2.61
N ASP A 128 -4.22 21.57 -1.43
CA ASP A 128 -3.01 22.35 -1.13
C ASP A 128 -1.74 21.50 -1.28
N LEU A 129 -1.89 20.23 -1.63
CA LEU A 129 -0.77 19.29 -1.85
C LEU A 129 -0.42 19.19 -3.34
N PRO A 130 0.88 19.13 -3.70
CA PRO A 130 1.31 18.97 -5.09
C PRO A 130 0.78 17.68 -5.73
N ALA A 131 0.37 17.76 -7.00
CA ALA A 131 -0.10 16.61 -7.78
C ALA A 131 0.92 15.47 -7.83
N GLY A 132 2.22 15.77 -7.77
CA GLY A 132 3.31 14.80 -7.82
C GLY A 132 3.35 13.79 -6.66
N ILE A 133 2.67 14.06 -5.54
CA ILE A 133 2.55 13.14 -4.41
C ILE A 133 1.78 11.87 -4.82
N ILE A 134 0.81 11.99 -5.74
CA ILE A 134 -0.03 10.89 -6.20
C ILE A 134 0.15 10.66 -7.70
N ASN A 135 1.33 10.19 -8.09
CA ASN A 135 1.61 9.89 -9.49
C ASN A 135 0.90 8.63 -10.00
N ARG A 136 0.58 7.71 -9.11
CA ARG A 136 -0.10 6.45 -9.42
C ARG A 136 -1.05 6.09 -8.28
N LEU A 137 -2.29 5.75 -8.65
CA LEU A 137 -3.18 5.00 -7.79
C LEU A 137 -3.30 3.59 -8.39
N PRO A 138 -2.89 2.55 -7.67
CA PRO A 138 -3.01 1.19 -8.19
C PRO A 138 -4.48 0.77 -8.16
N VAL A 139 -5.14 0.86 -9.32
CA VAL A 139 -6.46 0.25 -9.53
C VAL A 139 -6.25 -1.09 -10.22
N ARG A 140 -6.90 -2.13 -9.71
CA ARG A 140 -6.83 -3.49 -10.23
C ARG A 140 -8.20 -3.94 -10.68
N PHE A 141 -8.33 -4.31 -11.95
CA PHE A 141 -9.59 -4.86 -12.48
C PHE A 141 -9.62 -6.40 -12.37
N ASN A 142 -9.16 -6.91 -11.23
CA ASN A 142 -9.24 -8.29 -10.78
C ASN A 142 -9.44 -8.32 -9.26
N TYR A 143 -9.53 -9.49 -8.64
CA TYR A 143 -9.76 -9.66 -7.18
C TYR A 143 -8.46 -9.76 -6.37
N ASP A 144 -7.28 -9.51 -6.95
CA ASP A 144 -6.02 -9.52 -6.19
C ASP A 144 -5.95 -8.33 -5.23
N ASN A 145 -6.03 -8.62 -3.92
CA ASN A 145 -6.00 -7.64 -2.85
C ASN A 145 -4.65 -7.64 -2.08
N ARG A 146 -3.62 -8.30 -2.58
CA ARG A 146 -2.27 -8.18 -2.00
C ARG A 146 -1.78 -6.75 -2.16
N TYR A 147 -1.20 -6.17 -1.12
CA TYR A 147 -0.69 -4.80 -1.19
C TYR A 147 0.46 -4.70 -2.20
N PHE A 148 1.45 -5.58 -2.06
CA PHE A 148 2.57 -5.66 -2.99
C PHE A 148 2.28 -6.61 -4.16
N ARG A 149 2.97 -6.38 -5.28
CA ARG A 149 2.94 -7.26 -6.46
C ARG A 149 4.23 -8.07 -6.60
N ASP A 150 5.11 -7.95 -5.62
CA ASP A 150 6.40 -8.61 -5.63
C ASP A 150 6.26 -10.13 -5.48
N THR A 151 7.27 -10.83 -5.99
CA THR A 151 7.31 -12.30 -5.97
C THR A 151 7.45 -12.81 -4.55
N TRP A 152 8.23 -12.10 -3.73
CA TRP A 152 8.49 -12.45 -2.33
C TRP A 152 8.12 -11.29 -1.42
N GLU A 153 7.45 -11.61 -0.35
CA GLU A 153 7.15 -10.70 0.75
C GLU A 153 7.09 -11.48 2.06
N GLY A 154 7.30 -10.81 3.20
CA GLY A 154 7.25 -11.43 4.51
C GLY A 154 7.82 -10.55 5.60
N LEU A 155 7.80 -11.08 6.82
CA LEU A 155 8.44 -10.49 7.99
C LEU A 155 9.62 -11.38 8.39
N PRO A 156 10.78 -10.82 8.80
CA PRO A 156 11.89 -11.62 9.31
C PRO A 156 11.45 -12.36 10.58
N THR A 157 11.72 -13.67 10.66
CA THR A 157 11.23 -14.52 11.76
C THR A 157 11.73 -14.14 13.14
N ASP A 158 12.93 -13.53 13.21
CA ASP A 158 13.57 -13.10 14.47
C ASP A 158 13.49 -11.56 14.65
N GLY A 159 12.66 -10.88 13.88
CA GLY A 159 12.56 -9.43 13.88
C GLY A 159 13.63 -8.72 13.05
N TYR A 160 13.36 -7.45 12.77
CA TYR A 160 14.23 -6.62 11.92
C TYR A 160 15.58 -6.30 12.58
N THR A 161 15.59 -6.06 13.88
CA THR A 161 16.85 -5.71 14.59
C THR A 161 17.85 -6.84 14.49
N ALA A 162 17.44 -8.07 14.86
CA ALA A 162 18.33 -9.23 14.80
C ALA A 162 18.80 -9.53 13.36
N TRP A 163 17.93 -9.36 12.37
CA TRP A 163 18.33 -9.48 10.97
C TRP A 163 19.38 -8.47 10.57
N MET A 164 19.18 -7.18 10.88
CA MET A 164 20.14 -6.12 10.54
C MET A 164 21.47 -6.31 11.27
N GLU A 165 21.46 -6.71 12.55
CA GLU A 165 22.68 -7.01 13.31
C GLU A 165 23.50 -8.11 12.65
N ARG A 166 22.86 -9.22 12.21
CA ARG A 166 23.55 -10.27 11.46
C ARG A 166 24.11 -9.82 10.13
N MET A 167 23.46 -8.85 9.45
CA MET A 167 23.96 -8.32 8.18
C MET A 167 25.21 -7.45 8.34
N ILE A 168 25.36 -6.74 9.47
CA ILE A 168 26.48 -5.85 9.74
C ILE A 168 27.56 -6.51 10.61
N ASP A 169 27.38 -7.76 11.04
CA ASP A 169 28.37 -8.54 11.77
C ASP A 169 29.48 -9.05 10.81
N ASP A 170 30.31 -8.09 10.35
CA ASP A 170 31.44 -8.32 9.45
C ASP A 170 32.60 -7.45 9.92
N PRO A 171 33.81 -8.02 10.11
CA PRO A 171 34.98 -7.29 10.63
C PRO A 171 35.45 -6.11 9.77
N ARG A 172 34.89 -5.97 8.55
CA ARG A 172 35.15 -4.83 7.66
C ARG A 172 34.17 -3.66 7.87
N ILE A 173 33.11 -3.85 8.69
CA ILE A 173 32.10 -2.83 9.00
C ILE A 173 32.43 -2.26 10.38
N HIS A 174 32.63 -0.92 10.46
CA HIS A 174 32.97 -0.20 11.68
C HIS A 174 31.96 0.86 12.04
#